data_cc7838bdf610ea05531c943f32c9724b
#
_entry.id   cc7838bdf610ea05531c943f32c9724b
#
_cell.length_a   1.000
_cell.length_b   1.000
_cell.length_c   1.000
_cell.angle_alpha   90.00
_cell.angle_beta   90.00
_cell.angle_gamma   90.00
#
_symmetry.space_group_name_H-M   'P 1'
#
loop_
_entity.id
_entity.type
_entity.pdbx_description
1 polymer ?
#
loop_
_entity_poly.entity_id
_entity_poly.type
_entity_poly.pdbx_seq_one_letter_code
_entity_poly.pdbx_strand_id
1 'polypeptide(L)'
;GCGLGGMLTGSEEKSSAFWTAVKDRCGCQSLEEFRALPIRELFDAWQAAKKEIKGGGGAVFPITGDLFAPKDAKPMEIPYMAGSTSHDMAPPILQNMAKTFIAAREKPSYTWYFGRMLPGDDCGAWHSSDLWYWFGTLENCWRPMEEKDYALSREMVGYLCRFVRTGDPNGEGCVQWLPSKKGQNKVLT
;
A
#
# COMPACT_ATOMS: atom_id res chain seq x y z
N GLY A 1 -0.05 -2.25 2.91
CA GLY A 1 0.30 -1.57 1.69
C GLY A 1 1.59 -0.78 1.82
N CYS A 2 2.59 -1.09 1.03
CA CYS A 2 3.76 -0.23 0.96
C CYS A 2 3.37 1.06 0.25
N GLY A 3 3.36 2.16 0.96
CA GLY A 3 3.29 3.47 0.33
C GLY A 3 4.54 3.68 -0.53
N LEU A 4 4.41 3.49 -1.82
CA LEU A 4 5.45 3.83 -2.80
C LEU A 4 5.37 5.34 -3.06
N GLY A 5 5.65 6.16 -2.03
CA GLY A 5 5.40 7.59 -2.00
C GLY A 5 5.81 8.34 -3.28
N GLY A 6 6.93 8.00 -3.87
CA GLY A 6 7.39 8.65 -5.11
C GLY A 6 6.66 8.24 -6.39
N MET A 7 5.93 7.11 -6.42
CA MET A 7 5.16 6.67 -7.60
C MET A 7 3.74 7.22 -7.66
N LEU A 8 3.21 7.64 -6.52
CA LEU A 8 1.82 8.08 -6.39
C LEU A 8 1.67 9.59 -6.25
N THR A 9 2.76 10.33 -6.23
CA THR A 9 2.74 11.79 -6.12
C THR A 9 2.82 12.43 -7.51
N GLY A 10 1.84 13.26 -7.82
CA GLY A 10 1.87 14.17 -8.96
C GLY A 10 2.64 15.46 -8.65
N SER A 11 2.98 16.25 -9.66
CA SER A 11 3.37 17.64 -9.43
C SER A 11 2.12 18.48 -9.16
N GLU A 12 2.24 19.53 -8.33
CA GLU A 12 1.17 20.48 -8.06
C GLU A 12 0.60 21.07 -9.36
N GLU A 13 1.46 21.44 -10.28
CA GLU A 13 1.10 22.00 -11.58
C GLU A 13 0.21 21.04 -12.39
N LYS A 14 0.61 19.76 -12.51
CA LYS A 14 -0.17 18.75 -13.24
C LYS A 14 -1.49 18.43 -12.55
N SER A 15 -1.49 18.34 -11.25
CA SER A 15 -2.71 18.11 -10.47
C SER A 15 -3.66 19.28 -10.57
N SER A 16 -3.17 20.50 -10.46
CA SER A 16 -3.97 21.73 -10.62
C SER A 16 -4.58 21.82 -12.01
N ALA A 17 -3.79 21.62 -13.07
CA ALA A 17 -4.28 21.63 -14.45
C ALA A 17 -5.39 20.57 -14.68
N PHE A 18 -5.20 19.38 -14.16
CA PHE A 18 -6.20 18.32 -14.28
C PHE A 18 -7.51 18.66 -13.56
N TRP A 19 -7.44 19.10 -12.30
CA TRP A 19 -8.64 19.41 -11.53
C TRP A 19 -9.34 20.69 -12.03
N THR A 20 -8.60 21.64 -12.59
CA THR A 20 -9.18 22.78 -13.32
C THR A 20 -9.99 22.28 -14.51
N ALA A 21 -9.45 21.38 -15.32
CA ALA A 21 -10.17 20.81 -16.45
C ALA A 21 -11.43 20.02 -16.04
N VAL A 22 -11.39 19.31 -14.91
CA VAL A 22 -12.59 18.64 -14.35
C VAL A 22 -13.63 19.66 -13.93
N LYS A 23 -13.23 20.71 -13.20
CA LYS A 23 -14.12 21.79 -12.74
C LYS A 23 -14.79 22.53 -13.91
N ASP A 24 -14.01 22.85 -14.94
CA ASP A 24 -14.52 23.55 -16.14
C ASP A 24 -15.57 22.72 -16.89
N ARG A 25 -15.37 21.38 -16.97
CA ARG A 25 -16.36 20.47 -17.57
C ARG A 25 -17.68 20.41 -16.79
N CYS A 26 -17.62 20.59 -15.50
CA CYS A 26 -18.80 20.63 -14.64
C CYS A 26 -19.46 22.03 -14.66
N GLY A 27 -18.87 23.03 -15.30
CA GLY A 27 -19.39 24.41 -15.33
C GLY A 27 -19.32 25.12 -13.98
N CYS A 28 -18.59 24.60 -13.00
CA CYS A 28 -18.51 25.15 -11.65
C CYS A 28 -17.58 26.37 -11.59
N GLN A 29 -18.06 27.46 -10.99
CA GLN A 29 -17.28 28.67 -10.78
C GLN A 29 -16.61 28.70 -9.41
N SER A 30 -17.13 27.97 -8.44
CA SER A 30 -16.63 27.92 -7.07
C SER A 30 -16.34 26.49 -6.60
N LEU A 31 -15.57 26.36 -5.53
CA LEU A 31 -15.35 25.07 -4.85
C LEU A 31 -16.62 24.55 -4.17
N GLU A 32 -17.50 25.47 -3.74
CA GLU A 32 -18.76 25.11 -3.11
C GLU A 32 -19.70 24.45 -4.12
N GLU A 33 -19.87 25.04 -5.30
CA GLU A 33 -20.61 24.43 -6.41
C GLU A 33 -20.04 23.07 -6.80
N PHE A 34 -18.71 22.97 -6.88
CA PHE A 34 -18.03 21.72 -7.21
C PHE A 34 -18.29 20.60 -6.16
N ARG A 35 -18.33 20.96 -4.87
CA ARG A 35 -18.66 20.02 -3.80
C ARG A 35 -20.14 19.61 -3.77
N ALA A 36 -21.02 20.44 -4.29
CA ALA A 36 -22.45 20.18 -4.36
C ALA A 36 -22.85 19.30 -5.55
N LEU A 37 -21.94 19.00 -6.46
CA LEU A 37 -22.22 18.17 -7.64
C LEU A 37 -22.68 16.76 -7.26
N PRO A 38 -23.64 16.20 -8.01
CA PRO A 38 -23.91 14.77 -7.95
C PRO A 38 -22.65 13.96 -8.28
N ILE A 39 -22.39 12.92 -7.49
CA ILE A 39 -21.19 12.09 -7.66
C ILE A 39 -21.03 11.55 -9.08
N ARG A 40 -22.13 11.28 -9.76
CA ARG A 40 -22.12 10.79 -11.14
C ARG A 40 -21.57 11.81 -12.13
N GLU A 41 -21.99 13.07 -12.02
CA GLU A 41 -21.51 14.16 -12.88
C GLU A 41 -20.02 14.41 -12.67
N LEU A 42 -19.59 14.44 -11.41
CA LEU A 42 -18.16 14.56 -11.06
C LEU A 42 -17.34 13.41 -11.65
N PHE A 43 -17.83 12.17 -11.53
CA PHE A 43 -17.14 11.00 -12.05
C PHE A 43 -17.03 11.03 -13.59
N ASP A 44 -18.10 11.38 -14.29
CA ASP A 44 -18.10 11.44 -15.74
C ASP A 44 -17.16 12.55 -16.26
N ALA A 45 -17.14 13.72 -15.61
CA ALA A 45 -16.19 14.79 -15.92
C ALA A 45 -14.74 14.38 -15.65
N TRP A 46 -14.47 13.70 -14.53
CA TRP A 46 -13.16 13.16 -14.19
C TRP A 46 -12.69 12.12 -15.22
N GLN A 47 -13.56 11.20 -15.64
CA GLN A 47 -13.24 10.22 -16.67
C GLN A 47 -12.92 10.84 -18.02
N ALA A 48 -13.65 11.89 -18.42
CA ALA A 48 -13.39 12.62 -19.64
C ALA A 48 -12.02 13.34 -19.58
N ALA A 49 -11.75 14.06 -18.50
CA ALA A 49 -10.46 14.72 -18.29
C ALA A 49 -9.28 13.74 -18.31
N LYS A 50 -9.45 12.55 -17.71
CA LYS A 50 -8.42 11.50 -17.67
C LYS A 50 -8.07 10.96 -19.08
N LYS A 51 -9.03 10.91 -19.99
CA LYS A 51 -8.78 10.47 -21.38
C LYS A 51 -8.00 11.49 -22.20
N GLU A 52 -8.20 12.77 -21.94
CA GLU A 52 -7.62 13.86 -22.73
C GLU A 52 -6.25 14.29 -22.21
N ILE A 53 -6.07 14.31 -20.90
CA ILE A 53 -4.83 14.76 -20.27
C ILE A 53 -3.91 13.57 -20.09
N LYS A 54 -2.94 13.41 -20.99
CA LYS A 54 -1.91 12.37 -20.89
C LYS A 54 -1.11 12.54 -19.60
N GLY A 55 -1.02 11.45 -18.84
CA GLY A 55 -0.33 11.47 -17.55
C GLY A 55 -1.19 11.92 -16.37
N GLY A 56 -2.48 12.18 -16.58
CA GLY A 56 -3.45 12.53 -15.54
C GLY A 56 -3.67 11.46 -14.46
N GLY A 57 -3.12 10.25 -14.64
CA GLY A 57 -3.20 9.20 -13.62
C GLY A 57 -2.57 9.60 -12.28
N GLY A 58 -1.50 10.41 -12.29
CA GLY A 58 -0.89 10.98 -11.09
C GLY A 58 -1.69 12.12 -10.46
N ALA A 59 -2.66 12.68 -11.18
CA ALA A 59 -3.54 13.75 -10.68
C ALA A 59 -4.66 13.24 -9.75
N VAL A 60 -4.81 11.95 -9.63
CA VAL A 60 -5.71 11.31 -8.65
C VAL A 60 -5.24 11.57 -7.21
N PHE A 61 -3.94 11.79 -7.04
CA PHE A 61 -3.33 12.08 -5.75
C PHE A 61 -2.93 13.56 -5.71
N PRO A 62 -3.76 14.42 -5.11
CA PRO A 62 -3.54 15.88 -5.11
C PRO A 62 -2.38 16.33 -4.23
N ILE A 63 -1.65 15.38 -3.65
CA ILE A 63 -0.61 15.68 -2.69
C ILE A 63 0.72 15.73 -3.40
N THR A 64 1.38 16.88 -3.29
CA THR A 64 2.68 17.10 -3.91
C THR A 64 3.75 16.26 -3.24
N GLY A 65 4.70 15.76 -4.05
CA GLY A 65 5.85 15.01 -3.57
C GLY A 65 6.67 15.74 -2.50
N ASP A 66 6.64 17.06 -2.53
CA ASP A 66 7.37 17.91 -1.58
C ASP A 66 6.84 17.82 -0.13
N LEU A 67 5.56 17.52 0.05
CA LEU A 67 4.95 17.32 1.38
C LEU A 67 5.18 15.92 1.93
N PHE A 68 5.21 14.89 1.08
CA PHE A 68 5.24 13.48 1.52
C PHE A 68 6.57 12.76 1.28
N ALA A 69 7.32 13.17 0.29
CA ALA A 69 8.61 12.62 -0.04
C ALA A 69 9.50 13.73 -0.61
N PRO A 70 9.97 14.66 0.23
CA PRO A 70 10.98 15.63 -0.21
C PRO A 70 12.12 14.89 -0.91
N LYS A 71 12.64 15.45 -2.01
CA LYS A 71 13.71 14.81 -2.80
C LYS A 71 14.93 14.43 -1.97
N ASP A 72 15.14 15.15 -0.86
CA ASP A 72 16.26 14.95 0.07
C ASP A 72 15.88 14.15 1.32
N ALA A 73 14.63 13.67 1.41
CA ALA A 73 14.19 12.90 2.56
C ALA A 73 14.93 11.57 2.63
N LYS A 74 15.66 11.37 3.70
CA LYS A 74 16.24 10.08 4.02
C LYS A 74 15.28 9.29 4.91
N PRO A 75 15.14 7.97 4.70
CA PRO A 75 14.42 7.13 5.65
C PRO A 75 15.04 7.27 7.05
N MET A 76 14.18 7.27 8.07
CA MET A 76 14.65 7.28 9.46
C MET A 76 15.46 6.01 9.76
N GLU A 77 16.45 6.12 10.63
CA GLU A 77 17.26 4.98 11.07
C GLU A 77 16.57 4.18 12.20
N ILE A 78 15.44 3.60 11.81
CA ILE A 78 14.62 2.70 12.65
C ILE A 78 14.48 1.33 11.97
N PRO A 79 14.08 0.27 12.68
CA PRO A 79 13.68 -0.98 12.06
C PRO A 79 12.44 -0.79 11.16
N TYR A 80 12.40 -1.48 10.05
CA TYR A 80 11.27 -1.49 9.13
C TYR A 80 10.77 -2.91 8.90
N MET A 81 9.46 -3.02 8.68
CA MET A 81 8.81 -4.24 8.21
C MET A 81 7.97 -3.90 6.99
N ALA A 82 8.27 -4.51 5.85
CA ALA A 82 7.57 -4.24 4.59
C ALA A 82 7.44 -5.49 3.72
N GLY A 83 6.38 -5.57 2.95
CA GLY A 83 6.16 -6.68 2.05
C GLY A 83 5.03 -6.43 1.07
N SER A 84 4.59 -7.48 0.41
CA SER A 84 3.51 -7.42 -0.57
C SER A 84 2.72 -8.73 -0.59
N THR A 85 1.56 -8.69 -1.22
CA THR A 85 0.75 -9.86 -1.52
C THR A 85 1.13 -10.47 -2.87
N SER A 86 0.84 -11.76 -3.07
CA SER A 86 1.25 -12.50 -4.27
C SER A 86 0.46 -12.15 -5.53
N HIS A 87 -0.75 -11.61 -5.38
CA HIS A 87 -1.65 -11.20 -6.47
C HIS A 87 -1.95 -9.70 -6.40
N ASP A 88 -0.96 -8.90 -6.03
CA ASP A 88 -1.05 -7.44 -6.04
C ASP A 88 -1.08 -6.88 -7.47
N MET A 89 -1.26 -5.57 -7.65
CA MET A 89 -1.32 -4.91 -8.96
C MET A 89 -0.07 -5.12 -9.83
N ALA A 90 1.09 -5.29 -9.22
CA ALA A 90 2.36 -5.57 -9.89
C ALA A 90 3.27 -6.40 -8.97
N PRO A 91 2.91 -7.67 -8.67
CA PRO A 91 3.50 -8.42 -7.58
C PRO A 91 5.03 -8.51 -7.62
N PRO A 92 5.68 -8.82 -8.76
CA PRO A 92 7.15 -8.91 -8.81
C PRO A 92 7.84 -7.58 -8.55
N ILE A 93 7.26 -6.47 -9.03
CA ILE A 93 7.82 -5.13 -8.87
C ILE A 93 7.71 -4.71 -7.40
N LEU A 94 6.52 -4.83 -6.81
CA LEU A 94 6.27 -4.46 -5.41
C LEU A 94 7.13 -5.27 -4.45
N GLN A 95 7.23 -6.58 -4.67
CA GLN A 95 8.06 -7.44 -3.86
C GLN A 95 9.55 -7.08 -3.96
N ASN A 96 10.03 -6.80 -5.17
CA ASN A 96 11.43 -6.37 -5.37
C ASN A 96 11.70 -5.01 -4.72
N MET A 97 10.77 -4.09 -4.79
CA MET A 97 10.89 -2.78 -4.13
C MET A 97 10.94 -2.92 -2.61
N ALA A 98 10.08 -3.74 -2.02
CA ALA A 98 10.11 -4.03 -0.58
C ALA A 98 11.46 -4.63 -0.16
N LYS A 99 11.93 -5.66 -0.87
CA LYS A 99 13.24 -6.28 -0.62
C LYS A 99 14.39 -5.28 -0.71
N THR A 100 14.42 -4.46 -1.76
CA THR A 100 15.48 -3.48 -1.99
C THR A 100 15.46 -2.40 -0.90
N PHE A 101 14.29 -1.89 -0.57
CA PHE A 101 14.13 -0.89 0.49
C PHE A 101 14.62 -1.44 1.84
N ILE A 102 14.16 -2.63 2.23
CA ILE A 102 14.51 -3.25 3.51
C ILE A 102 16.00 -3.59 3.58
N ALA A 103 16.57 -4.17 2.51
CA ALA A 103 17.97 -4.57 2.48
C ALA A 103 18.95 -3.37 2.52
N ALA A 104 18.48 -2.17 2.21
CA ALA A 104 19.25 -0.93 2.28
C ALA A 104 19.26 -0.28 3.67
N ARG A 105 18.57 -0.87 4.65
CA ARG A 105 18.50 -0.33 6.02
C ARG A 105 19.70 -0.78 6.85
N GLU A 106 20.20 0.11 7.71
CA GLU A 106 21.27 -0.20 8.67
C GLU A 106 20.72 -0.99 9.87
N LYS A 107 19.52 -0.61 10.35
CA LYS A 107 18.84 -1.32 11.41
C LYS A 107 18.25 -2.64 10.88
N PRO A 108 18.23 -3.71 11.70
CA PRO A 108 17.58 -4.96 11.33
C PRO A 108 16.15 -4.71 10.86
N SER A 109 15.87 -5.08 9.62
CA SER A 109 14.58 -4.82 8.97
C SER A 109 14.12 -6.06 8.22
N TYR A 110 12.82 -6.23 8.06
CA TYR A 110 12.20 -7.50 7.75
C TYR A 110 11.32 -7.40 6.51
N THR A 111 11.36 -8.44 5.68
CA THR A 111 10.54 -8.54 4.47
C THR A 111 9.61 -9.73 4.54
N TRP A 112 8.35 -9.55 4.17
CA TRP A 112 7.36 -10.60 4.08
C TRP A 112 6.73 -10.67 2.68
N TYR A 113 6.13 -11.84 2.39
CA TYR A 113 5.39 -12.09 1.16
C TYR A 113 4.15 -12.93 1.47
N PHE A 114 2.98 -12.33 1.38
CA PHE A 114 1.73 -12.98 1.70
C PHE A 114 1.19 -13.73 0.48
N GLY A 115 1.22 -15.05 0.53
CA GLY A 115 0.82 -15.95 -0.54
C GLY A 115 -0.44 -16.77 -0.27
N ARG A 116 -1.13 -16.55 0.87
CA ARG A 116 -2.35 -17.29 1.20
C ARG A 116 -3.45 -16.98 0.19
N MET A 117 -3.85 -18.01 -0.58
CA MET A 117 -5.02 -17.95 -1.45
C MET A 117 -6.27 -17.91 -0.59
N LEU A 118 -6.98 -16.76 -0.58
CA LEU A 118 -8.14 -16.59 0.27
C LEU A 118 -9.30 -17.46 -0.21
N PRO A 119 -10.11 -18.06 0.71
CA PRO A 119 -11.26 -18.84 0.32
C PRO A 119 -12.41 -17.96 -0.19
N GLY A 120 -13.34 -18.55 -0.96
CA GLY A 120 -14.58 -17.91 -1.39
C GLY A 120 -14.59 -17.39 -2.83
N ASP A 121 -13.43 -17.18 -3.44
CA ASP A 121 -13.25 -16.90 -4.87
C ASP A 121 -11.83 -17.22 -5.33
N ASP A 122 -11.52 -16.96 -6.61
CA ASP A 122 -10.22 -17.22 -7.24
C ASP A 122 -9.33 -15.96 -7.33
N CYS A 123 -9.61 -14.92 -6.55
CA CYS A 123 -8.84 -13.67 -6.57
C CYS A 123 -7.44 -13.81 -5.93
N GLY A 124 -7.20 -14.90 -5.22
CA GLY A 124 -5.91 -15.17 -4.58
C GLY A 124 -5.62 -14.24 -3.41
N ALA A 125 -4.33 -13.97 -3.20
CA ALA A 125 -3.86 -12.98 -2.22
C ALA A 125 -3.72 -11.60 -2.88
N TRP A 126 -4.83 -10.95 -3.16
CA TRP A 126 -4.89 -9.66 -3.85
C TRP A 126 -4.47 -8.48 -2.95
N HIS A 127 -4.39 -7.30 -3.51
CA HIS A 127 -3.97 -6.08 -2.80
C HIS A 127 -4.76 -5.84 -1.52
N SER A 128 -4.06 -5.70 -0.40
CA SER A 128 -4.63 -5.47 0.94
C SER A 128 -5.40 -6.66 1.56
N SER A 129 -5.43 -7.83 0.93
CA SER A 129 -6.08 -9.03 1.49
C SER A 129 -5.40 -9.57 2.76
N ASP A 130 -4.15 -9.23 2.96
CA ASP A 130 -3.35 -9.54 4.15
C ASP A 130 -3.77 -8.74 5.39
N LEU A 131 -4.47 -7.62 5.22
CA LEU A 131 -4.84 -6.74 6.35
C LEU A 131 -5.76 -7.42 7.35
N TRP A 132 -6.69 -8.26 6.91
CA TRP A 132 -7.52 -9.05 7.84
C TRP A 132 -6.68 -9.95 8.76
N TYR A 133 -5.60 -10.51 8.22
CA TYR A 133 -4.67 -11.35 8.99
C TYR A 133 -3.80 -10.52 9.93
N TRP A 134 -3.20 -9.43 9.44
CA TRP A 134 -2.35 -8.54 10.25
C TRP A 134 -3.07 -7.90 11.42
N PHE A 135 -4.37 -7.63 11.28
CA PHE A 135 -5.18 -6.98 12.32
C PHE A 135 -6.10 -7.93 13.07
N GLY A 136 -6.08 -9.23 12.79
CA GLY A 136 -6.90 -10.22 13.48
C GLY A 136 -8.41 -10.01 13.29
N THR A 137 -8.83 -9.54 12.13
CA THR A 137 -10.22 -9.16 11.83
C THR A 137 -10.90 -10.07 10.83
N LEU A 138 -10.47 -11.33 10.74
CA LEU A 138 -11.00 -12.32 9.78
C LEU A 138 -12.49 -12.53 9.92
N GLU A 139 -13.04 -12.47 11.14
CA GLU A 139 -14.46 -12.61 11.42
C GLU A 139 -15.36 -11.54 10.78
N ASN A 140 -14.77 -10.38 10.45
CA ASN A 140 -15.47 -9.28 9.77
C ASN A 140 -15.45 -9.45 8.23
N CYS A 141 -14.79 -10.49 7.72
CA CYS A 141 -14.73 -10.79 6.30
C CYS A 141 -15.87 -11.74 5.92
N TRP A 142 -16.53 -11.49 4.78
CA TRP A 142 -17.62 -12.35 4.27
C TRP A 142 -17.14 -13.75 3.84
N ARG A 143 -15.82 -13.94 3.70
CA ARG A 143 -15.20 -15.17 3.20
C ARG A 143 -15.31 -16.31 4.21
N PRO A 144 -15.49 -17.56 3.77
CA PRO A 144 -15.55 -18.73 4.65
C PRO A 144 -14.14 -19.09 5.15
N MET A 145 -13.63 -18.30 6.10
CA MET A 145 -12.31 -18.51 6.69
C MET A 145 -12.25 -19.82 7.45
N GLU A 146 -11.16 -20.55 7.30
CA GLU A 146 -10.91 -21.84 7.92
C GLU A 146 -10.01 -21.70 9.16
N GLU A 147 -9.90 -22.74 9.99
CA GLU A 147 -9.05 -22.71 11.19
C GLU A 147 -7.58 -22.37 10.86
N LYS A 148 -7.08 -22.82 9.71
CA LYS A 148 -5.72 -22.45 9.25
C LYS A 148 -5.54 -20.95 9.01
N ASP A 149 -6.62 -20.24 8.62
CA ASP A 149 -6.59 -18.79 8.42
C ASP A 149 -6.52 -18.07 9.76
N TYR A 150 -7.29 -18.52 10.74
CA TYR A 150 -7.23 -17.99 12.10
C TYR A 150 -5.88 -18.28 12.77
N ALA A 151 -5.31 -19.45 12.54
CA ALA A 151 -3.98 -19.80 13.04
C ALA A 151 -2.90 -18.89 12.43
N LEU A 152 -2.92 -18.71 11.11
CA LEU A 152 -2.01 -17.81 10.40
C LEU A 152 -2.18 -16.36 10.88
N SER A 153 -3.41 -15.91 11.05
CA SER A 153 -3.69 -14.56 11.56
C SER A 153 -3.12 -14.36 12.96
N ARG A 154 -3.32 -15.30 13.88
CA ARG A 154 -2.73 -15.24 15.24
C ARG A 154 -1.21 -15.12 15.20
N GLU A 155 -0.56 -15.88 14.32
CA GLU A 155 0.89 -15.82 14.15
C GLU A 155 1.35 -14.46 13.60
N MET A 156 0.70 -13.96 12.54
CA MET A 156 1.00 -12.66 11.94
C MET A 156 0.81 -11.50 12.92
N VAL A 157 -0.29 -11.48 13.67
CA VAL A 157 -0.53 -10.51 14.75
C VAL A 157 0.58 -10.60 15.80
N GLY A 158 1.00 -11.81 16.16
CA GLY A 158 2.11 -12.03 17.09
C GLY A 158 3.42 -11.39 16.59
N TYR A 159 3.80 -11.60 15.33
CA TYR A 159 4.97 -10.95 14.73
C TYR A 159 4.84 -9.42 14.76
N LEU A 160 3.70 -8.89 14.33
CA LEU A 160 3.46 -7.44 14.30
C LEU A 160 3.57 -6.83 15.71
N CYS A 161 2.93 -7.42 16.70
CA CYS A 161 2.96 -6.94 18.07
C CYS A 161 4.37 -6.94 18.67
N ARG A 162 5.14 -7.98 18.44
CA ARG A 162 6.53 -8.04 18.90
C ARG A 162 7.38 -6.97 18.20
N PHE A 163 7.28 -6.88 16.88
CA PHE A 163 7.99 -5.87 16.10
C PHE A 163 7.69 -4.45 16.56
N VAL A 164 6.43 -4.10 16.78
CA VAL A 164 6.03 -2.77 17.24
C VAL A 164 6.62 -2.45 18.63
N ARG A 165 6.75 -3.44 19.49
CA ARG A 165 7.28 -3.26 20.86
C ARG A 165 8.79 -3.18 20.91
N THR A 166 9.48 -3.96 20.08
CA THR A 166 10.93 -4.21 20.25
C THR A 166 11.77 -3.92 19.00
N GLY A 167 11.15 -3.76 17.84
CA GLY A 167 11.83 -3.72 16.54
C GLY A 167 12.23 -5.11 16.01
N ASP A 168 11.93 -6.20 16.75
CA ASP A 168 12.17 -7.58 16.36
C ASP A 168 10.84 -8.36 16.36
N PRO A 169 10.44 -8.99 15.23
CA PRO A 169 9.21 -9.77 15.15
C PRO A 169 9.30 -11.13 15.84
N ASN A 170 10.50 -11.63 16.13
CA ASN A 170 10.74 -12.97 16.64
C ASN A 170 10.30 -13.13 18.09
N GLY A 171 10.04 -14.38 18.48
CA GLY A 171 9.68 -14.77 19.84
C GLY A 171 9.65 -16.27 20.01
N GLU A 172 9.40 -16.71 21.23
CA GLU A 172 9.33 -18.14 21.56
C GLU A 172 8.21 -18.83 20.78
N GLY A 173 8.49 -19.99 20.20
CA GLY A 173 7.53 -20.83 19.49
C GLY A 173 7.14 -20.37 18.09
N CYS A 174 7.69 -19.25 17.58
CA CYS A 174 7.45 -18.80 16.21
C CYS A 174 8.55 -19.27 15.24
N VAL A 175 8.22 -19.34 13.95
CA VAL A 175 9.23 -19.53 12.90
C VAL A 175 10.18 -18.32 12.92
N GLN A 176 11.49 -18.57 12.92
CA GLN A 176 12.47 -17.51 12.97
C GLN A 176 12.45 -16.68 11.68
N TRP A 177 12.13 -15.40 11.81
CA TRP A 177 12.18 -14.44 10.73
C TRP A 177 13.51 -13.67 10.75
N LEU A 178 14.37 -13.96 9.78
CA LEU A 178 15.68 -13.31 9.70
C LEU A 178 15.59 -11.94 9.01
N PRO A 179 16.33 -10.94 9.50
CA PRO A 179 16.37 -9.63 8.85
C PRO A 179 17.04 -9.73 7.47
N SER A 180 16.51 -8.98 6.51
CA SER A 180 17.12 -8.84 5.19
C SER A 180 18.32 -7.91 5.24
N LYS A 181 19.37 -8.26 4.48
CA LYS A 181 20.59 -7.47 4.31
C LYS A 181 20.93 -7.37 2.82
N LYS A 182 21.75 -6.40 2.45
CA LYS A 182 22.25 -6.26 1.08
C LYS A 182 22.92 -7.56 0.63
N GLY A 183 22.43 -8.14 -0.46
CA GLY A 183 22.90 -9.44 -0.98
C GLY A 183 22.31 -10.68 -0.27
N GLN A 184 21.55 -10.53 0.80
CA GLN A 184 20.90 -11.61 1.54
C GLN A 184 19.44 -11.24 1.86
N ASN A 185 18.59 -11.32 0.86
CA ASN A 185 17.16 -11.07 1.03
C ASN A 185 16.49 -12.28 1.70
N LYS A 186 16.16 -12.15 2.96
CA LYS A 186 15.37 -13.12 3.72
C LYS A 186 13.92 -12.65 3.73
N VAL A 187 13.02 -13.54 3.36
CA VAL A 187 11.58 -13.25 3.24
C VAL A 187 10.82 -14.29 4.03
N LEU A 188 9.90 -13.86 4.89
CA LEU A 188 8.91 -14.74 5.48
C LEU A 188 7.79 -14.98 4.46
N THR A 189 7.51 -16.22 4.15
CA THR A 189 6.46 -16.65 3.19
C THR A 189 5.47 -17.59 3.86
#